data_ff07e376202537950452c574d998e512
#
_entry.id   ff07e376202537950452c574d998e512
#
_cell.length_a   1.000
_cell.length_b   1.000
_cell.length_c   1.000
_cell.angle_alpha   90.00
_cell.angle_beta   90.00
_cell.angle_gamma   90.00
#
_symmetry.space_group_name_H-M   'P 1'
#
loop_
_entity.id
_entity.type
_entity.pdbx_description
1 polymer ?
#
loop_
_entity_poly.entity_id
_entity_poly.type
_entity_poly.pdbx_seq_one_letter_code
_entity_poly.pdbx_strand_id
1 'polypeptide(L)'
;MNVVDSSAWLSYFAGDENAEHFAGPIEATDELLVPSVTMTEVFKNVLRQRGEEMALIAVAHMEQGTVVSLDEELAINAAYFGTSLKLPLADSIVYATAQKHAALLWTQDADFKSLDGVQFYAKPKTRQAKDTQQSV
;
A
#
# COMPACT_ATOMS: atom_id res chain seq x y z
N MET A 1 1.12 14.26 -6.13
CA MET A 1 0.56 13.51 -4.99
C MET A 1 0.87 12.04 -5.12
N ASN A 2 1.02 11.35 -4.01
CA ASN A 2 1.39 9.95 -3.99
C ASN A 2 0.43 9.16 -3.12
N VAL A 3 0.13 7.92 -3.55
CA VAL A 3 -0.57 6.92 -2.75
C VAL A 3 0.37 5.73 -2.64
N VAL A 4 0.49 5.17 -1.43
CA VAL A 4 1.34 4.01 -1.18
C VAL A 4 0.40 2.88 -0.73
N ASP A 5 0.43 1.75 -1.44
CA ASP A 5 -0.48 0.67 -1.06
C ASP A 5 0.05 -0.11 0.15
N SER A 6 -0.76 -1.03 0.67
CA SER A 6 -0.41 -1.72 1.91
C SER A 6 0.88 -2.53 1.79
N SER A 7 1.14 -3.15 0.63
CA SER A 7 2.35 -3.95 0.46
C SER A 7 3.60 -3.09 0.59
N ALA A 8 3.54 -1.87 0.08
CA ALA A 8 4.67 -0.96 0.14
C ALA A 8 4.84 -0.36 1.54
N TRP A 9 3.75 -0.05 2.22
CA TRP A 9 3.83 0.38 3.61
C TRP A 9 4.49 -0.69 4.47
N LEU A 10 4.09 -1.96 4.29
CA LEU A 10 4.64 -3.05 5.07
C LEU A 10 6.12 -3.26 4.77
N SER A 11 6.51 -3.11 3.51
CA SER A 11 7.93 -3.15 3.13
C SER A 11 8.72 -2.06 3.85
N TYR A 12 8.17 -0.85 3.86
CA TYR A 12 8.82 0.28 4.52
C TYR A 12 9.01 0.02 6.02
N PHE A 13 7.96 -0.45 6.70
CA PHE A 13 8.06 -0.72 8.13
C PHE A 13 9.00 -1.88 8.45
N ALA A 14 9.08 -2.86 7.55
CA ALA A 14 9.97 -4.01 7.75
C ALA A 14 11.43 -3.69 7.45
N GLY A 15 11.69 -2.61 6.72
CA GLY A 15 13.05 -2.25 6.33
C GLY A 15 13.67 -3.24 5.37
N ASP A 16 12.86 -3.86 4.50
CA ASP A 16 13.39 -4.85 3.57
C ASP A 16 14.02 -4.18 2.34
N GLU A 17 14.35 -4.97 1.31
CA GLU A 17 15.10 -4.46 0.17
C GLU A 17 14.41 -3.34 -0.59
N ASN A 18 13.08 -3.36 -0.63
CA ASN A 18 12.33 -2.33 -1.36
C ASN A 18 11.99 -1.11 -0.51
N ALA A 19 12.28 -1.15 0.80
CA ALA A 19 11.87 -0.09 1.71
C ALA A 19 12.36 1.29 1.27
N GLU A 20 13.58 1.39 0.78
CA GLU A 20 14.13 2.70 0.40
C GLU A 20 13.44 3.28 -0.84
N HIS A 21 12.86 2.43 -1.70
CA HIS A 21 12.09 2.93 -2.84
C HIS A 21 10.81 3.63 -2.38
N PHE A 22 10.24 3.20 -1.26
CA PHE A 22 8.99 3.73 -0.77
C PHE A 22 9.19 4.85 0.26
N ALA A 23 10.40 5.01 0.78
CA ALA A 23 10.67 6.04 1.77
C ALA A 23 10.39 7.44 1.24
N GLY A 24 10.75 7.71 -0.02
CA GLY A 24 10.54 9.02 -0.62
C GLY A 24 9.10 9.49 -0.55
N PRO A 25 8.15 8.75 -1.17
CA PRO A 25 6.75 9.18 -1.13
C PRO A 25 6.16 9.13 0.27
N ILE A 26 6.58 8.20 1.13
CA ILE A 26 6.03 8.11 2.48
C ILE A 26 6.47 9.30 3.33
N GLU A 27 7.71 9.74 3.18
CA GLU A 27 8.25 10.81 4.01
C GLU A 27 7.88 12.20 3.50
N ALA A 28 7.45 12.30 2.24
CA ALA A 28 6.92 13.54 1.70
C ALA A 28 5.45 13.70 2.09
N THR A 29 5.21 13.91 3.38
CA THR A 29 3.87 13.84 3.95
C THR A 29 2.90 14.85 3.40
N ASP A 30 3.38 16.00 2.93
CA ASP A 30 2.52 17.02 2.32
C ASP A 30 1.92 16.56 0.99
N GLU A 31 2.51 15.54 0.38
CA GLU A 31 2.06 15.02 -0.91
C GLU A 31 1.58 13.59 -0.81
N LEU A 32 1.36 13.10 0.39
CA LEU A 32 0.99 11.71 0.64
C LEU A 32 -0.49 11.60 0.97
N LEU A 33 -1.21 10.81 0.18
CA LEU A 33 -2.61 10.47 0.43
C LEU A 33 -2.66 9.04 0.96
N VAL A 34 -3.46 8.83 1.99
CA VAL A 34 -3.57 7.54 2.66
C VAL A 34 -5.01 7.08 2.61
N PRO A 35 -5.37 6.17 1.68
CA PRO A 35 -6.72 5.62 1.66
C PRO A 35 -7.00 4.87 2.96
N SER A 36 -8.17 5.09 3.54
CA SER A 36 -8.47 4.49 4.84
C SER A 36 -8.43 2.96 4.79
N VAL A 37 -8.75 2.35 3.65
CA VAL A 37 -8.66 0.89 3.51
C VAL A 37 -7.23 0.40 3.68
N THR A 38 -6.25 1.19 3.27
CA THR A 38 -4.84 0.85 3.45
C THR A 38 -4.49 0.78 4.93
N MET A 39 -5.07 1.66 5.74
CA MET A 39 -4.86 1.63 7.18
C MET A 39 -5.40 0.33 7.77
N THR A 40 -6.56 -0.12 7.29
CA THR A 40 -7.13 -1.40 7.74
C THR A 40 -6.16 -2.56 7.47
N GLU A 41 -5.63 -2.61 6.26
CA GLU A 41 -4.75 -3.71 5.88
C GLU A 41 -3.43 -3.69 6.64
N VAL A 42 -2.84 -2.51 6.79
CA VAL A 42 -1.58 -2.37 7.51
C VAL A 42 -1.78 -2.70 8.98
N PHE A 43 -2.81 -2.11 9.60
CA PHE A 43 -3.09 -2.34 11.01
C PHE A 43 -3.31 -3.82 11.29
N LYS A 44 -4.14 -4.47 10.47
CA LYS A 44 -4.45 -5.89 10.63
C LYS A 44 -3.20 -6.73 10.55
N ASN A 45 -2.33 -6.45 9.58
CA ASN A 45 -1.13 -7.22 9.36
C ASN A 45 -0.14 -7.06 10.52
N VAL A 46 0.10 -5.83 10.94
CA VAL A 46 1.04 -5.55 12.01
C VAL A 46 0.50 -6.08 13.34
N LEU A 47 -0.81 -5.93 13.58
CA LEU A 47 -1.45 -6.45 14.77
C LEU A 47 -1.21 -7.95 14.92
N ARG A 48 -1.40 -8.67 13.82
CA ARG A 48 -1.25 -10.13 13.84
C ARG A 48 0.20 -10.53 14.06
N GLN A 49 1.14 -9.81 13.48
CA GLN A 49 2.54 -10.22 13.51
C GLN A 49 3.35 -9.63 14.65
N ARG A 50 2.99 -8.43 15.11
CA ARG A 50 3.82 -7.69 16.04
C ARG A 50 3.06 -7.10 17.23
N GLY A 51 1.75 -7.27 17.29
CA GLY A 51 0.95 -6.85 18.42
C GLY A 51 0.37 -5.45 18.28
N GLU A 52 -0.46 -5.10 19.26
CA GLU A 52 -1.25 -3.87 19.20
C GLU A 52 -0.41 -2.60 19.24
N GLU A 53 0.61 -2.59 20.08
CA GLU A 53 1.44 -1.41 20.24
C GLU A 53 2.10 -1.01 18.92
N MET A 54 2.69 -1.99 18.24
CA MET A 54 3.34 -1.72 16.96
C MET A 54 2.32 -1.34 15.89
N ALA A 55 1.13 -1.93 15.93
CA ALA A 55 0.08 -1.58 14.97
C ALA A 55 -0.36 -0.12 15.15
N LEU A 56 -0.50 0.34 16.39
CA LEU A 56 -0.86 1.72 16.67
C LEU A 56 0.23 2.69 16.22
N ILE A 57 1.48 2.32 16.41
CA ILE A 57 2.60 3.14 15.94
C ILE A 57 2.57 3.25 14.41
N ALA A 58 2.32 2.15 13.73
CA ALA A 58 2.27 2.15 12.27
C ALA A 58 1.17 3.09 11.76
N VAL A 59 -0.02 3.02 12.35
CA VAL A 59 -1.14 3.87 11.95
C VAL A 59 -0.84 5.34 12.25
N ALA A 60 -0.22 5.64 13.40
CA ALA A 60 0.16 7.00 13.73
C ALA A 60 1.11 7.56 12.67
N HIS A 61 2.02 6.73 12.16
CA HIS A 61 2.92 7.13 11.09
C HIS A 61 2.13 7.46 9.81
N MET A 62 1.17 6.60 9.46
CA MET A 62 0.36 6.81 8.27
C MET A 62 -0.48 8.08 8.36
N GLU A 63 -0.93 8.43 9.56
CA GLU A 63 -1.76 9.61 9.76
C GLU A 63 -1.02 10.93 9.52
N GLN A 64 0.28 10.89 9.35
CA GLN A 64 1.02 12.09 8.98
C GLN A 64 0.74 12.56 7.56
N GLY A 65 0.27 11.67 6.69
CA GLY A 65 -0.25 12.06 5.40
C GLY A 65 -1.71 12.48 5.52
N THR A 66 -2.36 12.69 4.39
CA THR A 66 -3.78 13.05 4.35
C THR A 66 -4.61 11.79 4.17
N VAL A 67 -5.39 11.44 5.18
CA VAL A 67 -6.25 10.27 5.12
C VAL A 67 -7.45 10.56 4.21
N VAL A 68 -7.71 9.66 3.26
CA VAL A 68 -8.84 9.77 2.34
C VAL A 68 -9.84 8.68 2.68
N SER A 69 -11.03 9.10 3.13
CA SER A 69 -12.08 8.16 3.50
C SER A 69 -12.74 7.57 2.27
N LEU A 70 -13.21 6.34 2.40
CA LEU A 70 -14.00 5.70 1.35
C LEU A 70 -15.41 6.26 1.40
N ASP A 71 -15.71 7.17 0.50
CA ASP A 71 -17.05 7.73 0.40
C ASP A 71 -17.83 7.01 -0.71
N GLU A 72 -19.07 7.46 -0.92
CA GLU A 72 -19.95 6.81 -1.87
C GLU A 72 -19.40 6.88 -3.30
N GLU A 73 -18.89 8.02 -3.69
CA GLU A 73 -18.34 8.21 -5.03
C GLU A 73 -17.15 7.27 -5.27
N LEU A 74 -16.22 7.22 -4.31
CA LEU A 74 -15.07 6.32 -4.43
C LEU A 74 -15.49 4.85 -4.44
N ALA A 75 -16.50 4.50 -3.65
CA ALA A 75 -16.97 3.13 -3.61
C ALA A 75 -17.47 2.68 -4.98
N ILE A 76 -18.22 3.53 -5.66
CA ILE A 76 -18.76 3.19 -6.98
C ILE A 76 -17.64 3.16 -8.03
N ASN A 77 -16.75 4.15 -8.00
CA ASN A 77 -15.62 4.17 -8.94
C ASN A 77 -14.72 2.93 -8.75
N ALA A 78 -14.51 2.51 -7.50
CA ALA A 78 -13.74 1.32 -7.23
C ALA A 78 -14.39 0.08 -7.86
N ALA A 79 -15.71 -0.01 -7.82
CA ALA A 79 -16.42 -1.13 -8.43
C ALA A 79 -16.18 -1.19 -9.95
N TYR A 80 -16.17 -0.04 -10.61
CA TYR A 80 -15.86 0.01 -12.05
C TYR A 80 -14.44 -0.47 -12.32
N PHE A 81 -13.46 0.03 -11.58
CA PHE A 81 -12.07 -0.40 -11.76
C PHE A 81 -11.89 -1.88 -11.44
N GLY A 82 -12.52 -2.34 -10.35
CA GLY A 82 -12.42 -3.74 -9.96
C GLY A 82 -12.94 -4.68 -11.03
N THR A 83 -14.03 -4.28 -11.68
CA THR A 83 -14.63 -5.09 -12.75
C THR A 83 -13.80 -5.04 -14.03
N SER A 84 -13.43 -3.83 -14.48
CA SER A 84 -12.75 -3.69 -15.77
C SER A 84 -11.29 -4.14 -15.72
N LEU A 85 -10.62 -3.94 -14.58
CA LEU A 85 -9.20 -4.28 -14.44
C LEU A 85 -8.99 -5.57 -13.65
N LYS A 86 -10.07 -6.17 -13.17
CA LYS A 86 -10.04 -7.45 -12.42
C LYS A 86 -9.17 -7.33 -11.17
N LEU A 87 -9.38 -6.25 -10.42
CA LEU A 87 -8.64 -6.03 -9.19
C LEU A 87 -9.40 -6.57 -8.00
N PRO A 88 -8.70 -7.13 -7.00
CA PRO A 88 -9.34 -7.45 -5.71
C PRO A 88 -9.97 -6.21 -5.07
N LEU A 89 -10.87 -6.44 -4.14
CA LEU A 89 -11.67 -5.35 -3.57
C LEU A 89 -10.83 -4.21 -3.01
N ALA A 90 -9.90 -4.51 -2.10
CA ALA A 90 -9.10 -3.45 -1.48
C ALA A 90 -8.23 -2.73 -2.52
N ASP A 91 -7.65 -3.50 -3.46
CA ASP A 91 -6.81 -2.91 -4.51
C ASP A 91 -7.60 -1.97 -5.39
N SER A 92 -8.87 -2.30 -5.68
CA SER A 92 -9.70 -1.45 -6.52
C SER A 92 -9.99 -0.11 -5.82
N ILE A 93 -10.14 -0.13 -4.51
CA ILE A 93 -10.39 1.09 -3.74
C ILE A 93 -9.12 1.97 -3.73
N VAL A 94 -7.96 1.36 -3.53
CA VAL A 94 -6.69 2.08 -3.53
C VAL A 94 -6.45 2.70 -4.89
N TYR A 95 -6.67 1.94 -5.95
CA TYR A 95 -6.46 2.43 -7.31
C TYR A 95 -7.42 3.58 -7.65
N ALA A 96 -8.69 3.43 -7.26
CA ALA A 96 -9.69 4.49 -7.49
C ALA A 96 -9.30 5.77 -6.77
N THR A 97 -8.77 5.67 -5.55
CA THR A 97 -8.33 6.83 -4.80
C THR A 97 -7.19 7.53 -5.52
N ALA A 98 -6.21 6.78 -5.98
CA ALA A 98 -5.07 7.35 -6.70
C ALA A 98 -5.53 8.04 -7.99
N GLN A 99 -6.41 7.40 -8.76
CA GLN A 99 -6.88 7.96 -10.02
C GLN A 99 -7.70 9.24 -9.80
N LYS A 100 -8.53 9.26 -8.78
CA LYS A 100 -9.36 10.43 -8.49
C LYS A 100 -8.50 11.66 -8.22
N HIS A 101 -7.37 11.47 -7.57
CA HIS A 101 -6.50 12.57 -7.17
C HIS A 101 -5.32 12.76 -8.13
N ALA A 102 -5.30 12.05 -9.25
CA ALA A 102 -4.19 12.07 -10.21
C ALA A 102 -2.87 11.82 -9.49
N ALA A 103 -2.87 10.90 -8.53
CA ALA A 103 -1.71 10.57 -7.72
C ALA A 103 -1.00 9.35 -8.29
N LEU A 104 0.31 9.30 -8.09
CA LEU A 104 1.12 8.15 -8.47
C LEU A 104 0.97 7.08 -7.38
N LEU A 105 0.68 5.86 -7.78
CA LEU A 105 0.51 4.74 -6.85
C LEU A 105 1.80 3.94 -6.77
N TRP A 106 2.36 3.84 -5.57
CA TRP A 106 3.61 3.12 -5.31
C TRP A 106 3.28 1.76 -4.71
N THR A 107 3.83 0.69 -5.30
CA THR A 107 3.44 -0.66 -4.90
C THR A 107 4.50 -1.70 -5.26
N GLN A 108 4.46 -2.83 -4.56
CA GLN A 108 5.18 -4.03 -4.99
C GLN A 108 4.22 -5.19 -5.27
N ASP A 109 2.92 -4.89 -5.34
CA ASP A 109 1.89 -5.89 -5.63
C ASP A 109 1.74 -6.02 -7.15
N ALA A 110 1.94 -7.25 -7.64
CA ALA A 110 1.91 -7.51 -9.08
C ALA A 110 0.53 -7.24 -9.70
N ASP A 111 -0.54 -7.21 -8.89
CA ASP A 111 -1.87 -6.91 -9.43
C ASP A 111 -1.93 -5.54 -10.08
N PHE A 112 -1.07 -4.61 -9.67
CA PHE A 112 -1.04 -3.27 -10.23
C PHE A 112 0.00 -3.08 -11.34
N LYS A 113 0.76 -4.10 -11.66
CA LYS A 113 2.03 -3.96 -12.39
C LYS A 113 1.91 -3.19 -13.70
N SER A 114 0.85 -3.40 -14.47
CA SER A 114 0.74 -2.82 -15.81
C SER A 114 -0.26 -1.68 -15.90
N LEU A 115 -0.73 -1.18 -14.77
CA LEU A 115 -1.77 -0.16 -14.77
C LEU A 115 -1.18 1.24 -14.87
N ASP A 116 -1.96 2.15 -15.47
CA ASP A 116 -1.55 3.54 -15.61
C ASP A 116 -1.40 4.21 -14.24
N GLY A 117 -0.39 5.05 -14.12
CA GLY A 117 -0.18 5.82 -12.89
C GLY A 117 0.41 5.00 -11.76
N VAL A 118 1.10 3.90 -12.06
CA VAL A 118 1.66 3.01 -11.04
C VAL A 118 3.18 2.98 -11.15
N GLN A 119 3.82 3.11 -9.98
CA GLN A 119 5.26 2.92 -9.83
C GLN A 119 5.45 1.58 -9.12
N PHE A 120 5.83 0.58 -9.88
CA PHE A 120 5.88 -0.80 -9.40
C PHE A 120 7.33 -1.24 -9.16
N TYR A 121 7.55 -1.92 -8.04
CA TYR A 121 8.82 -2.57 -7.72
C TYR A 121 8.53 -4.01 -7.34
N ALA A 122 9.12 -4.97 -8.07
CA ALA A 122 8.88 -6.39 -7.82
C ALA A 122 9.42 -6.79 -6.45
N LYS A 123 8.72 -7.68 -5.77
CA LYS A 123 9.19 -8.22 -4.49
C LYS A 123 10.48 -9.01 -4.70
N PRO A 124 11.42 -8.93 -3.74
CA PRO A 124 12.68 -9.68 -3.86
C PRO A 124 12.43 -11.18 -3.79
N LYS A 125 12.98 -11.92 -4.73
CA LYS A 125 12.81 -13.39 -4.78
C LYS A 125 13.85 -14.11 -3.96
N THR A 126 15.08 -13.61 -3.96
CA THR A 126 16.17 -14.28 -3.27
C THR A 126 15.95 -14.42 -1.79
N ARG A 127 15.22 -13.48 -1.20
CA ARG A 127 14.93 -13.53 0.22
C ARG A 127 14.18 -14.79 0.60
N GLN A 128 13.18 -15.17 -0.21
CA GLN A 128 12.41 -16.37 0.08
C GLN A 128 13.23 -17.63 0.00
N ALA A 129 14.06 -17.72 -1.02
CA ALA A 129 14.92 -18.87 -1.18
C ALA A 129 15.86 -19.00 0.01
N LYS A 130 16.39 -17.89 0.48
CA LYS A 130 17.26 -17.87 1.65
C LYS A 130 16.55 -18.35 2.89
N ASP A 131 15.37 -17.81 3.11
CA ASP A 131 14.60 -18.17 4.30
C ASP A 131 14.30 -19.66 4.30
N THR A 132 13.95 -20.21 3.16
CA THR A 132 13.67 -21.61 3.03
C THR A 132 14.89 -22.44 3.39
N GLN A 133 16.04 -22.05 2.91
CA GLN A 133 17.27 -22.77 3.20
C GLN A 133 17.63 -22.72 4.66
N GLN A 134 17.41 -21.60 5.28
CA GLN A 134 17.78 -21.44 6.67
C GLN A 134 16.91 -22.25 7.59
N SER A 135 15.75 -22.59 7.17
CA SER A 135 14.85 -23.41 7.97
C SER A 135 15.34 -24.85 8.07
N VAL A 136 16.30 -25.20 7.28
CA VAL A 136 16.93 -26.53 7.32
C VAL A 136 18.04 -26.65 8.39
#